data_76e1fb8287f0c92a5bb9cb5d012fde88
#
_entry.id   76e1fb8287f0c92a5bb9cb5d012fde88
#
_cell.length_a   1.000
_cell.length_b   1.000
_cell.length_c   1.000
_cell.angle_alpha   90.00
_cell.angle_beta   90.00
_cell.angle_gamma   90.00
#
_symmetry.space_group_name_H-M   'P 1'
#
loop_
_entity.id
_entity.type
_entity.pdbx_description
1 polymer ?
#
loop_
_entity_poly.entity_id
_entity_poly.type
_entity_poly.pdbx_seq_one_letter_code
_entity_poly.pdbx_strand_id
1 'polypeptide(L)'
;MEGFSIIMPTYNQAHFIRRAILSVLEQTYKCWELIIIDDGCTDSTERYIQDFLGNSQIRYLRNEVNQGIGYSINRGLEVAKYDLIAYLPSDDYYYKDHLLIHKKEYDNDLDLFLTFTKASSKIEDSFMKQNCINAQRYEICNLFCSSP
;
A
#
# COMPACT_ATOMS: atom_id res chain seq x y z
N MET A 1 -9.73 -10.59 10.95
CA MET A 1 -10.56 -9.36 10.79
C MET A 1 -10.43 -8.89 9.34
N GLU A 2 -11.54 -8.67 8.67
CA GLU A 2 -11.57 -8.34 7.24
C GLU A 2 -11.22 -6.86 7.01
N GLY A 3 -9.98 -6.57 6.70
CA GLY A 3 -9.49 -5.24 6.39
C GLY A 3 -8.18 -5.32 5.62
N PHE A 4 -7.66 -4.18 5.18
CA PHE A 4 -6.38 -4.09 4.50
C PHE A 4 -5.31 -3.44 5.37
N SER A 5 -4.15 -4.09 5.49
CA SER A 5 -2.92 -3.43 5.93
C SER A 5 -2.17 -2.95 4.70
N ILE A 6 -2.13 -1.63 4.52
CA ILE A 6 -1.46 -0.98 3.38
C ILE A 6 -0.02 -0.68 3.80
N ILE A 7 0.94 -1.32 3.13
CA ILE A 7 2.37 -1.12 3.37
C ILE A 7 2.89 -0.05 2.41
N MET A 8 3.41 1.04 2.96
CA MET A 8 3.94 2.18 2.21
C MET A 8 5.40 2.44 2.60
N PRO A 9 6.37 1.79 1.96
CA PRO A 9 7.76 2.14 2.14
C PRO A 9 8.05 3.49 1.46
N THR A 10 8.90 4.29 2.08
CA THR A 10 9.30 5.60 1.54
C THR A 10 10.78 5.87 1.79
N TYR A 11 11.46 6.44 0.79
CA TYR A 11 12.81 6.96 0.91
C TYR A 11 12.98 8.21 0.06
N ASN A 12 13.13 9.38 0.72
CA ASN A 12 13.31 10.68 0.06
C ASN A 12 12.22 11.02 -0.98
N GLN A 13 10.94 10.88 -0.59
CA GLN A 13 9.77 11.10 -1.45
C GLN A 13 8.90 12.30 -0.99
N ALA A 14 9.52 13.35 -0.46
CA ALA A 14 8.84 14.54 0.08
C ALA A 14 7.80 15.15 -0.86
N HIS A 15 8.05 15.12 -2.18
CA HIS A 15 7.15 15.72 -3.18
C HIS A 15 5.88 14.88 -3.44
N PHE A 16 5.90 13.59 -3.13
CA PHE A 16 4.85 12.65 -3.52
C PHE A 16 4.08 12.09 -2.33
N ILE A 17 4.73 11.89 -1.19
CA ILE A 17 4.19 11.19 -0.02
C ILE A 17 2.82 11.72 0.44
N ARG A 18 2.62 13.05 0.41
CA ARG A 18 1.35 13.65 0.80
C ARG A 18 0.19 13.19 -0.08
N ARG A 19 0.39 13.13 -1.40
CA ARG A 19 -0.61 12.65 -2.36
C ARG A 19 -0.94 11.18 -2.14
N ALA A 20 0.09 10.35 -1.91
CA ALA A 20 -0.08 8.94 -1.62
C ALA A 20 -0.94 8.71 -0.36
N ILE A 21 -0.62 9.40 0.75
CA ILE A 21 -1.40 9.30 1.99
C ILE A 21 -2.85 9.77 1.79
N LEU A 22 -3.07 10.89 1.13
CA LEU A 22 -4.41 11.42 0.86
C LEU A 22 -5.24 10.41 0.05
N SER A 23 -4.65 9.72 -0.92
CA SER A 23 -5.35 8.72 -1.73
C SER A 23 -5.85 7.52 -0.91
N VAL A 24 -5.17 7.19 0.19
CA VAL A 24 -5.61 6.17 1.15
C VAL A 24 -6.76 6.69 2.01
N LEU A 25 -6.67 7.92 2.51
CA LEU A 25 -7.73 8.55 3.30
C LEU A 25 -9.06 8.67 2.52
N GLU A 26 -8.96 8.88 1.20
CA GLU A 26 -10.10 9.01 0.29
C GLU A 26 -10.72 7.68 -0.12
N GLN A 27 -10.16 6.53 0.27
CA GLN A 27 -10.73 5.22 -0.08
C GLN A 27 -12.18 5.09 0.38
N THR A 28 -13.05 4.56 -0.48
CA THR A 28 -14.46 4.30 -0.14
C THR A 28 -14.62 3.14 0.84
N TYR A 29 -13.80 2.10 0.73
CA TYR A 29 -13.70 1.04 1.72
C TYR A 29 -12.93 1.54 2.95
N LYS A 30 -13.53 1.49 4.14
CA LYS A 30 -13.01 2.16 5.35
C LYS A 30 -12.27 1.25 6.34
N CYS A 31 -12.32 -0.06 6.14
CA CYS A 31 -11.62 -1.00 7.02
C CYS A 31 -10.18 -1.23 6.52
N TRP A 32 -9.29 -0.31 6.87
CA TRP A 32 -7.87 -0.36 6.52
C TRP A 32 -7.01 0.26 7.62
N GLU A 33 -5.74 -0.07 7.61
CA GLU A 33 -4.67 0.68 8.24
C GLU A 33 -3.60 1.03 7.20
N LEU A 34 -2.90 2.14 7.41
CA LEU A 34 -1.74 2.55 6.61
C LEU A 34 -0.48 2.47 7.47
N ILE A 35 0.48 1.66 7.04
CA ILE A 35 1.76 1.49 7.71
C ILE A 35 2.82 2.14 6.82
N ILE A 36 3.30 3.30 7.23
CA ILE A 36 4.35 4.05 6.53
C ILE A 36 5.69 3.65 7.12
N ILE A 37 6.59 3.16 6.28
CA ILE A 37 7.95 2.79 6.69
C ILE A 37 8.93 3.79 6.04
N ASP A 38 9.41 4.71 6.83
CA ASP A 38 10.47 5.67 6.47
C ASP A 38 11.81 4.94 6.52
N ASP A 39 12.40 4.72 5.36
CA ASP A 39 13.67 4.01 5.24
C ASP A 39 14.89 4.94 5.39
N GLY A 40 14.89 5.72 6.48
CA GLY A 40 15.98 6.62 6.80
C GLY A 40 16.02 7.86 5.90
N CYS A 41 14.85 8.48 5.63
CA CYS A 41 14.78 9.71 4.83
C CYS A 41 15.66 10.82 5.39
N THR A 42 16.31 11.55 4.49
CA THR A 42 17.16 12.71 4.79
C THR A 42 16.58 14.02 4.27
N ASP A 43 15.49 13.94 3.51
CA ASP A 43 14.74 15.09 2.99
C ASP A 43 13.58 15.50 3.92
N SER A 44 12.63 16.28 3.42
CA SER A 44 11.47 16.74 4.18
C SER A 44 10.33 15.71 4.27
N THR A 45 10.51 14.46 3.86
CA THR A 45 9.46 13.42 3.84
C THR A 45 8.79 13.26 5.20
N GLU A 46 9.57 13.14 6.28
CA GLU A 46 9.06 13.01 7.64
C GLU A 46 8.12 14.16 8.02
N ARG A 47 8.48 15.39 7.68
CA ARG A 47 7.67 16.59 7.99
C ARG A 47 6.27 16.48 7.39
N TYR A 48 6.15 15.98 6.15
CA TYR A 48 4.84 15.82 5.51
C TYR A 48 4.02 14.66 6.09
N ILE A 49 4.67 13.65 6.65
CA ILE A 49 3.99 12.54 7.33
C ILE A 49 3.39 13.01 8.66
N GLN A 50 4.06 13.89 9.39
CA GLN A 50 3.64 14.41 10.70
C GLN A 50 2.21 14.95 10.69
N ASP A 51 1.78 15.60 9.60
CA ASP A 51 0.42 16.16 9.45
C ASP A 51 -0.70 15.09 9.57
N PHE A 52 -0.36 13.81 9.39
CA PHE A 52 -1.31 12.70 9.35
C PHE A 52 -1.28 11.79 10.58
N LEU A 53 -0.27 11.92 11.44
CA LEU A 53 -0.07 11.02 12.59
C LEU A 53 -1.15 11.15 13.69
N GLY A 54 -2.02 12.15 13.60
CA GLY A 54 -3.22 12.23 14.44
C GLY A 54 -4.31 11.23 14.07
N ASN A 55 -4.22 10.57 12.92
CA ASN A 55 -5.18 9.55 12.48
C ASN A 55 -4.79 8.18 13.05
N SER A 56 -5.67 7.57 13.85
CA SER A 56 -5.44 6.27 14.51
C SER A 56 -5.28 5.08 13.53
N GLN A 57 -5.66 5.25 12.27
CA GLN A 57 -5.47 4.25 11.21
C GLN A 57 -4.09 4.35 10.54
N ILE A 58 -3.28 5.37 10.88
CA ILE A 58 -1.95 5.58 10.30
C ILE A 58 -0.89 5.25 11.33
N ARG A 59 0.03 4.37 10.98
CA ARG A 59 1.21 4.01 11.76
C ARG A 59 2.47 4.43 11.01
N TYR A 60 3.42 4.98 11.75
CA TYR A 60 4.70 5.42 11.20
C TYR A 60 5.84 4.69 11.90
N LEU A 61 6.70 4.09 11.10
CA LEU A 61 7.92 3.42 11.54
C LEU A 61 9.09 4.03 10.78
N ARG A 62 10.20 4.29 11.48
CA ARG A 62 11.42 4.82 10.86
C ARG A 62 12.58 3.86 11.04
N ASN A 63 13.35 3.63 9.98
CA ASN A 63 14.66 3.00 10.02
C ASN A 63 15.71 4.08 10.33
N GLU A 64 16.74 3.75 11.10
CA GLU A 64 17.82 4.69 11.41
C GLU A 64 18.62 5.09 10.16
N VAL A 65 18.78 4.13 9.24
CA VAL A 65 19.46 4.28 7.96
C VAL A 65 18.69 3.53 6.88
N ASN A 66 18.94 3.84 5.61
CA ASN A 66 18.35 3.12 4.49
C ASN A 66 18.77 1.65 4.51
N GLN A 67 17.79 0.75 4.63
CA GLN A 67 17.91 -0.71 4.64
C GLN A 67 17.42 -1.34 3.34
N GLY A 68 16.84 -0.55 2.45
CA GLY A 68 16.25 -0.99 1.21
C GLY A 68 14.78 -1.41 1.30
N ILE A 69 14.15 -1.46 0.14
CA ILE A 69 12.69 -1.65 0.01
C ILE A 69 12.22 -2.98 0.61
N GLY A 70 12.98 -4.07 0.40
CA GLY A 70 12.62 -5.40 0.91
C GLY A 70 12.57 -5.45 2.42
N TYR A 71 13.56 -4.86 3.10
CA TYR A 71 13.58 -4.76 4.56
C TYR A 71 12.38 -3.94 5.07
N SER A 72 12.11 -2.80 4.45
CA SER A 72 11.02 -1.91 4.83
C SER A 72 9.65 -2.59 4.65
N ILE A 73 9.44 -3.33 3.56
CA ILE A 73 8.22 -4.11 3.36
C ILE A 73 8.07 -5.17 4.46
N ASN A 74 9.10 -5.98 4.74
CA ASN A 74 9.05 -7.02 5.76
C ASN A 74 8.73 -6.43 7.13
N ARG A 75 9.35 -5.31 7.49
CA ARG A 75 9.06 -4.60 8.74
C ARG A 75 7.60 -4.14 8.83
N GLY A 76 7.00 -3.72 7.71
CA GLY A 76 5.58 -3.39 7.64
C GLY A 76 4.69 -4.61 7.83
N LEU A 77 5.04 -5.75 7.21
CA LEU A 77 4.31 -7.01 7.32
C LEU A 77 4.30 -7.55 8.76
N GLU A 78 5.43 -7.44 9.48
CA GLU A 78 5.55 -7.89 10.88
C GLU A 78 4.55 -7.20 11.83
N VAL A 79 4.13 -5.98 11.51
CA VAL A 79 3.23 -5.20 12.36
C VAL A 79 1.83 -5.06 11.78
N ALA A 80 1.56 -5.67 10.64
CA ALA A 80 0.28 -5.65 9.98
C ALA A 80 -0.82 -6.29 10.84
N LYS A 81 -1.97 -5.60 10.94
CA LYS A 81 -3.12 -6.03 11.74
C LYS A 81 -4.07 -6.92 10.96
N TYR A 82 -4.18 -6.70 9.66
CA TYR A 82 -5.12 -7.38 8.78
C TYR A 82 -4.42 -8.39 7.88
N ASP A 83 -5.15 -9.44 7.51
CA ASP A 83 -4.63 -10.53 6.67
C ASP A 83 -4.50 -10.13 5.19
N LEU A 84 -5.34 -9.18 4.73
CA LEU A 84 -5.23 -8.66 3.38
C LEU A 84 -4.17 -7.56 3.34
N ILE A 85 -3.12 -7.81 2.58
CA ILE A 85 -2.01 -6.87 2.41
C ILE A 85 -2.15 -6.12 1.10
N ALA A 86 -2.05 -4.80 1.16
CA ALA A 86 -1.96 -3.93 -0.01
C ALA A 86 -0.61 -3.21 -0.02
N TYR A 87 -0.03 -3.02 -1.19
CA TYR A 87 1.24 -2.34 -1.36
C TYR A 87 1.04 -1.03 -2.13
N LEU A 88 1.49 0.07 -1.56
CA LEU A 88 1.44 1.39 -2.19
C LEU A 88 2.79 2.08 -2.08
N PRO A 89 3.57 2.18 -3.18
CA PRO A 89 4.77 3.02 -3.21
C PRO A 89 4.41 4.48 -2.90
N SER A 90 5.29 5.18 -2.18
CA SER A 90 5.02 6.56 -1.73
C SER A 90 5.00 7.62 -2.84
N ASP A 91 5.42 7.27 -4.05
CA ASP A 91 5.35 8.11 -5.27
C ASP A 91 4.10 7.82 -6.14
N ASP A 92 3.35 6.76 -5.82
CA ASP A 92 2.10 6.39 -6.45
C ASP A 92 0.87 6.89 -5.68
N TYR A 93 -0.33 6.57 -6.16
CA TYR A 93 -1.60 6.82 -5.46
C TYR A 93 -2.68 5.84 -5.92
N TYR A 94 -3.62 5.57 -5.03
CA TYR A 94 -4.81 4.76 -5.33
C TYR A 94 -5.96 5.61 -5.86
N TYR A 95 -6.75 5.06 -6.77
CA TYR A 95 -8.09 5.58 -7.04
C TYR A 95 -9.02 5.25 -5.87
N LYS A 96 -10.03 6.09 -5.64
CA LYS A 96 -10.90 6.07 -4.45
C LYS A 96 -11.60 4.72 -4.18
N ASP A 97 -11.85 3.92 -5.21
CA ASP A 97 -12.53 2.62 -5.08
C ASP A 97 -11.56 1.42 -5.13
N HIS A 98 -10.24 1.67 -5.10
CA HIS A 98 -9.22 0.63 -5.25
C HIS A 98 -9.40 -0.52 -4.25
N LEU A 99 -9.43 -0.21 -2.96
CA LEU A 99 -9.60 -1.22 -1.91
C LEU A 99 -10.97 -1.91 -1.98
N LEU A 100 -12.04 -1.17 -2.31
CA LEU A 100 -13.38 -1.75 -2.45
C LEU A 100 -13.45 -2.78 -3.58
N ILE A 101 -12.78 -2.50 -4.69
CA ILE A 101 -12.72 -3.40 -5.84
C ILE A 101 -12.00 -4.70 -5.45
N HIS A 102 -10.81 -4.59 -4.85
CA HIS A 102 -10.06 -5.77 -4.40
C HIS A 102 -10.81 -6.57 -3.34
N LYS A 103 -11.49 -5.89 -2.39
CA LYS A 103 -12.30 -6.58 -1.38
C LYS A 103 -13.41 -7.43 -2.01
N LYS A 104 -14.11 -6.90 -3.02
CA LYS A 104 -15.14 -7.66 -3.72
C LYS A 104 -14.60 -8.91 -4.41
N GLU A 105 -13.41 -8.85 -4.99
CA GLU A 105 -12.79 -10.04 -5.60
C GLU A 105 -12.45 -11.10 -4.57
N TYR A 106 -11.87 -10.71 -3.42
CA TYR A 106 -11.61 -11.65 -2.32
C TYR A 106 -12.89 -12.25 -1.72
N ASP A 107 -14.01 -11.50 -1.68
CA ASP A 107 -15.28 -11.99 -1.18
C ASP A 107 -15.93 -12.99 -2.15
N ASN A 108 -15.68 -12.84 -3.45
CA ASN A 108 -16.21 -13.71 -4.50
C ASN A 108 -15.42 -15.02 -4.65
N ASP A 109 -14.14 -15.02 -4.31
CA ASP A 109 -13.26 -16.18 -4.41
C ASP A 109 -12.34 -16.26 -3.18
N LEU A 110 -12.70 -17.12 -2.22
CA LEU A 110 -11.96 -17.29 -0.96
C LEU A 110 -10.58 -17.96 -1.15
N ASP A 111 -10.36 -18.61 -2.29
CA ASP A 111 -9.08 -19.20 -2.65
C ASP A 111 -8.17 -18.20 -3.40
N LEU A 112 -8.66 -16.97 -3.60
CA LEU A 112 -7.91 -15.94 -4.28
C LEU A 112 -6.72 -15.46 -3.44
N PHE A 113 -5.52 -15.60 -3.99
CA PHE A 113 -4.30 -15.27 -3.28
C PHE A 113 -3.76 -13.88 -3.62
N LEU A 114 -3.90 -13.45 -4.86
CA LEU A 114 -3.36 -12.17 -5.34
C LEU A 114 -4.32 -11.51 -6.32
N THR A 115 -4.54 -10.21 -6.14
CA THR A 115 -5.23 -9.35 -7.08
C THR A 115 -4.35 -8.16 -7.45
N PHE A 116 -4.47 -7.67 -8.68
CA PHE A 116 -3.83 -6.43 -9.07
C PHE A 116 -4.72 -5.65 -10.05
N THR A 117 -4.57 -4.33 -10.03
CA THR A 117 -5.22 -3.44 -10.98
C THR A 117 -4.22 -2.94 -12.02
N LYS A 118 -4.74 -2.53 -13.18
CA LYS A 118 -3.90 -1.90 -14.18
C LYS A 118 -3.39 -0.55 -13.66
N ALA A 119 -2.08 -0.33 -13.73
CA ALA A 119 -1.48 0.97 -13.48
C ALA A 119 -1.62 1.88 -14.71
N SER A 120 -1.81 3.18 -14.50
CA SER A 120 -1.80 4.21 -15.54
C SER A 120 -0.86 5.33 -15.16
N SER A 121 -0.07 5.79 -16.13
CA SER A 121 0.80 6.96 -15.98
C SER A 121 0.10 8.28 -16.31
N LYS A 122 -1.19 8.24 -16.74
CA LYS A 122 -1.99 9.40 -17.11
C LYS A 122 -3.24 9.49 -16.26
N ILE A 123 -3.54 10.68 -15.78
CA ILE A 123 -4.82 11.01 -15.14
C ILE A 123 -5.82 11.26 -16.27
N GLU A 124 -6.52 10.24 -16.71
CA GLU A 124 -7.65 10.39 -17.65
C GLU A 124 -8.94 10.02 -16.92
N ASP A 125 -9.87 10.97 -16.77
CA ASP A 125 -11.18 10.77 -16.14
C ASP A 125 -12.02 9.66 -16.82
N SER A 126 -11.72 9.34 -18.08
CA SER A 126 -12.37 8.27 -18.85
C SER A 126 -11.99 6.85 -18.39
N PHE A 127 -10.89 6.69 -17.65
CA PHE A 127 -10.39 5.38 -17.20
C PHE A 127 -11.19 4.78 -16.04
N MET A 128 -12.03 5.58 -15.38
CA MET A 128 -12.83 5.16 -14.21
C MET A 128 -13.92 4.12 -14.55
N LYS A 129 -14.19 3.85 -15.82
CA LYS A 129 -15.27 2.95 -16.25
C LYS A 129 -14.82 1.53 -16.66
N GLN A 130 -13.52 1.26 -16.72
CA GLN A 130 -12.98 -0.02 -17.20
C GLN A 130 -11.80 -0.51 -16.34
N ASN A 131 -11.98 -0.57 -15.04
CA ASN A 131 -11.02 -1.29 -14.19
C ASN A 131 -11.26 -2.79 -14.37
N CYS A 132 -10.64 -3.36 -15.41
CA CYS A 132 -10.54 -4.80 -15.52
C CYS A 132 -9.54 -5.27 -14.47
N ILE A 133 -10.04 -5.88 -13.40
CA ILE A 133 -9.23 -6.69 -12.51
C ILE A 133 -8.95 -7.98 -13.25
N ASN A 134 -7.69 -8.25 -13.51
CA ASN A 134 -7.26 -9.59 -13.88
C ASN A 134 -6.90 -10.33 -12.60
N ALA A 135 -7.87 -11.02 -12.02
CA ALA A 135 -7.59 -11.99 -10.98
C ALA A 135 -6.90 -13.20 -11.63
N GLN A 136 -5.65 -13.45 -11.27
CA GLN A 136 -4.94 -14.65 -11.70
C GLN A 136 -4.53 -15.45 -10.47
N ARG A 137 -4.80 -16.76 -10.49
CA ARG A 137 -4.19 -17.67 -9.53
C ARG A 137 -2.72 -17.80 -9.84
N TYR A 138 -1.88 -17.26 -8.99
CA TYR A 138 -0.45 -17.58 -8.95
C TYR A 138 -0.21 -18.56 -7.80
N GLU A 139 0.24 -19.77 -8.12
CA GLU A 139 0.92 -20.59 -7.12
C GLU A 139 2.20 -19.86 -6.76
N ILE A 140 2.28 -19.32 -5.54
CA ILE A 140 3.53 -18.76 -5.01
C ILE A 140 4.44 -19.91 -4.62
N CYS A 141 5.04 -20.52 -5.63
CA CYS A 141 6.26 -21.28 -5.44
C CYS A 141 7.45 -20.26 -5.49
N ASN A 142 8.01 -19.95 -4.32
CA ASN A 142 9.36 -19.41 -4.16
C ASN A 142 9.65 -17.95 -4.51
N LEU A 143 8.76 -16.99 -4.21
CA LEU A 143 9.16 -15.58 -4.29
C LEU A 143 9.95 -15.07 -3.07
N PHE A 144 10.00 -15.84 -1.97
CA PHE A 144 10.67 -15.43 -0.71
C PHE A 144 11.61 -16.47 -0.10
N CYS A 145 11.93 -17.54 -0.79
CA CYS A 145 12.89 -18.54 -0.31
C CYS A 145 14.10 -18.62 -1.24
N SER A 146 15.00 -17.68 -1.11
CA SER A 146 16.40 -17.84 -1.51
C SER A 146 17.28 -17.03 -0.57
N SER A 147 17.67 -17.68 0.50
CA SER A 147 18.90 -17.33 1.19
C SER A 147 19.65 -18.63 1.43
N PRO A 148 20.91 -18.76 1.02
CA PRO A 148 21.79 -19.78 1.54
C PRO A 148 22.16 -19.47 3.00
#